data_93b568af2b49316a23a1b1c25ff40af1
#
_entry.id   93b568af2b49316a23a1b1c25ff40af1
#
_cell.length_a   1.000
_cell.length_b   1.000
_cell.length_c   1.000
_cell.angle_alpha   90.00
_cell.angle_beta   90.00
_cell.angle_gamma   90.00
#
_symmetry.space_group_name_H-M   'P 1'
#
loop_
_entity.id
_entity.type
_entity.pdbx_description
1 polymer ?
#
loop_
_entity_poly.entity_id
_entity_poly.type
_entity_poly.pdbx_seq_one_letter_code
_entity_poly.pdbx_strand_id
1 'polypeptide(L)'
;MKKTYIDKLAFIEIRNRKVLETRSYGKDAWYIPGGKRENNESDQEALIREMKEELQVDIIPETLEHYGTFEAQAHGKPEGTLVRMTCYQGKYIGKLAPTAEVEQMDWFDSSRRNKVSPVDQLI
;
A
#
# COMPACT_ATOMS: atom_id res chain seq x y z
N MET A 1 -26.60 -6.35 -8.27
CA MET A 1 -25.29 -6.45 -8.92
C MET A 1 -24.23 -6.90 -7.94
N LYS A 2 -23.48 -7.91 -8.31
CA LYS A 2 -22.49 -8.50 -7.41
C LYS A 2 -21.21 -7.68 -7.43
N LYS A 3 -20.78 -7.15 -6.27
CA LYS A 3 -19.52 -6.44 -6.14
C LYS A 3 -18.37 -7.43 -5.98
N THR A 4 -17.25 -7.15 -6.62
CA THR A 4 -16.03 -7.93 -6.49
C THR A 4 -15.01 -7.12 -5.70
N TYR A 5 -14.37 -7.74 -4.72
CA TYR A 5 -13.37 -7.08 -3.89
C TYR A 5 -11.97 -7.60 -4.17
N ILE A 6 -11.04 -6.66 -4.28
CA ILE A 6 -9.60 -6.97 -4.27
C ILE A 6 -9.11 -6.62 -2.88
N ASP A 7 -8.65 -7.63 -2.15
CA ASP A 7 -8.19 -7.48 -0.77
C ASP A 7 -6.70 -7.19 -0.76
N LYS A 8 -6.33 -6.01 -0.27
CA LYS A 8 -4.93 -5.56 -0.19
C LYS A 8 -4.57 -5.13 1.20
N LEU A 9 -3.28 -5.24 1.49
CA LEU A 9 -2.67 -4.74 2.71
C LEU A 9 -1.75 -3.59 2.36
N ALA A 10 -1.65 -2.61 3.23
CA ALA A 10 -0.83 -1.44 2.99
C ALA A 10 -0.11 -1.01 4.26
N PHE A 11 1.12 -0.52 4.08
CA PHE A 11 1.94 0.01 5.16
C PHE A 11 1.95 1.54 5.07
N ILE A 12 1.43 2.21 6.10
CA ILE A 12 1.35 3.66 6.15
C ILE A 12 2.59 4.20 6.84
N GLU A 13 3.43 4.89 6.09
CA GLU A 13 4.60 5.59 6.63
C GLU A 13 4.39 7.08 6.40
N ILE A 14 4.38 7.85 7.49
CA ILE A 14 4.15 9.29 7.44
C ILE A 14 5.38 10.01 8.00
N ARG A 15 5.95 10.92 7.20
CA ARG A 15 7.05 11.79 7.62
C ARG A 15 6.78 13.20 7.14
N ASN A 16 6.93 14.17 8.04
CA ASN A 16 6.73 15.59 7.71
C ASN A 16 5.40 15.85 7.01
N ARG A 17 4.34 15.21 7.50
CA ARG A 17 2.96 15.30 6.97
C ARG A 17 2.80 14.77 5.55
N LYS A 18 3.72 13.93 5.11
CA LYS A 18 3.66 13.29 3.79
C LYS A 18 3.61 11.78 3.96
N VAL A 19 2.87 11.14 3.07
CA VAL A 19 2.69 9.68 3.06
C VAL A 19 3.60 9.09 1.99
N LEU A 20 4.25 7.98 2.33
CA LEU A 20 5.06 7.23 1.38
C LEU A 20 4.17 6.55 0.34
N GLU A 21 4.47 6.80 -0.93
CA GLU A 21 3.79 6.18 -2.07
C GLU A 21 4.80 5.53 -3.00
N THR A 22 4.37 4.52 -3.73
CA THR A 22 5.20 3.82 -4.71
C THR A 22 4.51 3.79 -6.06
N ARG A 23 5.30 3.74 -7.13
CA ARG A 23 4.82 3.59 -8.49
C ARG A 23 5.53 2.41 -9.13
N SER A 24 4.77 1.48 -9.67
CA SER A 24 5.30 0.29 -10.34
C SER A 24 5.68 0.61 -11.78
N TYR A 25 6.59 -0.18 -12.35
CA TYR A 25 6.96 -0.06 -13.75
C TYR A 25 5.71 -0.18 -14.64
N GLY A 26 5.59 0.73 -15.59
CA GLY A 26 4.48 0.73 -16.54
C GLY A 26 3.16 1.25 -16.00
N LYS A 27 3.12 1.75 -14.77
CA LYS A 27 1.93 2.32 -14.16
C LYS A 27 2.06 3.84 -14.06
N ASP A 28 0.91 4.52 -14.13
CA ASP A 28 0.85 5.99 -13.98
C ASP A 28 0.36 6.44 -12.62
N ALA A 29 -0.35 5.57 -11.89
CA ALA A 29 -0.86 5.90 -10.57
C ALA A 29 0.11 5.48 -9.48
N TRP A 30 0.10 6.23 -8.37
CA TRP A 30 0.89 5.94 -7.19
C TRP A 30 0.03 5.21 -6.16
N TYR A 31 0.67 4.32 -5.41
CA TYR A 31 0.01 3.48 -4.41
C TYR A 31 0.80 3.47 -3.12
N ILE A 32 0.11 3.37 -1.99
CA ILE A 32 0.75 3.09 -0.71
C ILE A 32 1.40 1.71 -0.81
N PRO A 33 2.64 1.53 -0.30
CA PRO A 33 3.32 0.24 -0.40
C PRO A 33 2.56 -0.88 0.29
N GLY A 34 2.62 -2.06 -0.28
CA GLY A 34 1.93 -3.24 0.19
C GLY A 34 1.48 -4.09 -0.98
N GLY A 35 0.49 -4.93 -0.78
CA GLY A 35 -0.01 -5.76 -1.84
C GLY A 35 -1.02 -6.80 -1.38
N LYS A 36 -1.26 -7.76 -2.25
CA LYS A 36 -2.24 -8.81 -2.00
C LYS A 36 -1.68 -9.88 -1.08
N ARG A 37 -2.55 -10.43 -0.24
CA ARG A 37 -2.25 -11.60 0.56
C ARG A 37 -2.05 -12.80 -0.35
N GLU A 38 -1.04 -13.61 -0.07
CA GLU A 38 -0.80 -14.85 -0.78
C GLU A 38 -1.14 -16.03 0.11
N ASN A 39 -1.77 -17.06 -0.47
CA ASN A 39 -2.13 -18.29 0.23
C ASN A 39 -2.72 -18.00 1.60
N ASN A 40 -2.43 -18.62 2.61
CA ASN A 40 -3.03 -18.43 3.93
C ASN A 40 -2.25 -17.46 4.83
N GLU A 41 -1.62 -16.46 4.23
CA GLU A 41 -0.88 -15.46 5.00
C GLU A 41 -1.82 -14.65 5.90
N SER A 42 -1.36 -14.35 7.12
CA SER A 42 -1.99 -13.35 7.95
C SER A 42 -1.67 -11.95 7.39
N ASP A 43 -2.37 -10.94 7.86
CA ASP A 43 -2.08 -9.54 7.49
C ASP A 43 -0.61 -9.20 7.75
N GLN A 44 -0.13 -9.58 8.92
CA GLN A 44 1.25 -9.32 9.34
C GLN A 44 2.26 -9.99 8.41
N GLU A 45 2.05 -11.28 8.12
CA GLU A 45 2.94 -12.04 7.24
C GLU A 45 3.01 -11.45 5.85
N ALA A 46 1.85 -11.06 5.30
CA ALA A 46 1.78 -10.48 3.98
C ALA A 46 2.50 -9.14 3.91
N LEU A 47 2.32 -8.27 4.91
CA LEU A 47 2.99 -6.98 4.96
C LEU A 47 4.50 -7.12 5.10
N ILE A 48 4.96 -8.02 5.96
CA ILE A 48 6.40 -8.28 6.14
C ILE A 48 7.02 -8.68 4.80
N ARG A 49 6.37 -9.61 4.10
CA ARG A 49 6.84 -10.08 2.79
C ARG A 49 6.85 -8.95 1.76
N GLU A 50 5.74 -8.23 1.63
CA GLU A 50 5.61 -7.16 0.62
C GLU A 50 6.60 -6.02 0.85
N MET A 51 6.81 -5.60 2.09
CA MET A 51 7.74 -4.52 2.37
C MET A 51 9.18 -4.95 2.11
N LYS A 52 9.51 -6.22 2.35
CA LYS A 52 10.83 -6.76 2.01
C LYS A 52 11.03 -6.81 0.50
N GLU A 53 10.05 -7.28 -0.23
CA GLU A 53 10.12 -7.38 -1.69
C GLU A 53 10.18 -6.02 -2.37
N GLU A 54 9.36 -5.07 -1.93
CA GLU A 54 9.21 -3.80 -2.63
C GLU A 54 10.21 -2.73 -2.20
N LEU A 55 10.53 -2.66 -0.93
CA LEU A 55 11.34 -1.57 -0.37
C LEU A 55 12.54 -2.02 0.45
N GLN A 56 12.80 -3.31 0.51
CA GLN A 56 13.98 -3.92 1.16
C GLN A 56 14.11 -3.61 2.65
N VAL A 57 13.00 -3.45 3.34
CA VAL A 57 13.00 -3.23 4.79
C VAL A 57 12.35 -4.39 5.53
N ASP A 58 12.76 -4.57 6.79
CA ASP A 58 12.25 -5.62 7.66
C ASP A 58 11.34 -5.00 8.72
N ILE A 59 10.04 -5.21 8.59
CA ILE A 59 9.07 -4.74 9.59
C ILE A 59 9.35 -5.44 10.91
N ILE A 60 9.26 -4.66 11.99
CA ILE A 60 9.31 -5.20 13.36
C ILE A 60 7.87 -5.58 13.73
N PRO A 61 7.54 -6.89 13.76
CA PRO A 61 6.14 -7.33 13.81
C PRO A 61 5.36 -6.79 15.02
N GLU A 62 5.98 -6.70 16.18
CA GLU A 62 5.35 -6.28 17.42
C GLU A 62 4.89 -4.82 17.38
N THR A 63 5.41 -4.04 16.44
CA THR A 63 5.09 -2.62 16.33
C THR A 63 3.89 -2.33 15.43
N LEU A 64 3.38 -3.34 14.71
CA LEU A 64 2.28 -3.13 13.78
C LEU A 64 0.98 -2.79 14.51
N GLU A 65 0.36 -1.68 14.09
CA GLU A 65 -0.91 -1.20 14.60
C GLU A 65 -1.87 -0.94 13.45
N HIS A 66 -3.10 -1.40 13.60
CA HIS A 66 -4.13 -1.17 12.58
C HIS A 66 -4.43 0.33 12.46
N TYR A 67 -4.26 0.87 11.26
CA TYR A 67 -4.51 2.27 10.96
C TYR A 67 -5.96 2.48 10.51
N GLY A 68 -6.46 1.62 9.63
CA GLY A 68 -7.82 1.71 9.12
C GLY A 68 -8.02 0.77 7.94
N THR A 69 -9.28 0.58 7.56
CA THR A 69 -9.65 -0.19 6.38
C THR A 69 -10.48 0.70 5.47
N PHE A 70 -10.11 0.78 4.21
CA PHE A 70 -10.70 1.69 3.23
C PHE A 70 -11.12 0.93 1.98
N GLU A 71 -12.20 1.38 1.34
CA GLU A 71 -12.71 0.78 0.11
C GLU A 71 -12.95 1.85 -0.93
N ALA A 72 -12.56 1.55 -2.18
CA ALA A 72 -12.82 2.43 -3.32
C ALA A 72 -12.81 1.62 -4.61
N GLN A 73 -13.30 2.22 -5.69
CA GLN A 73 -13.23 1.61 -7.02
C GLN A 73 -11.77 1.30 -7.38
N ALA A 74 -11.50 0.08 -7.82
CA ALA A 74 -10.16 -0.32 -8.22
C ALA A 74 -9.72 0.41 -9.49
N HIS A 75 -8.53 1.00 -9.44
CA HIS A 75 -7.97 1.74 -10.57
C HIS A 75 -7.76 0.81 -11.77
N GLY A 76 -8.27 1.22 -12.93
CA GLY A 76 -8.10 0.44 -14.18
C GLY A 76 -8.91 -0.84 -14.26
N LYS A 77 -9.87 -1.06 -13.38
CA LYS A 77 -10.73 -2.25 -13.36
C LYS A 77 -12.18 -1.90 -13.68
N PRO A 78 -13.00 -2.90 -14.09
CA PRO A 78 -14.41 -2.64 -14.37
C PRO A 78 -15.16 -2.06 -13.18
N GLU A 79 -16.20 -1.31 -13.48
CA GLU A 79 -17.09 -0.77 -12.46
C GLU A 79 -17.64 -1.89 -11.58
N GLY A 80 -17.68 -1.67 -10.27
CA GLY A 80 -18.11 -2.67 -9.30
C GLY A 80 -16.97 -3.50 -8.74
N THR A 81 -15.76 -3.36 -9.29
CA THR A 81 -14.57 -3.99 -8.71
C THR A 81 -13.96 -3.00 -7.72
N LEU A 82 -13.98 -3.35 -6.44
CA LEU A 82 -13.51 -2.48 -5.37
C LEU A 82 -12.20 -3.00 -4.79
N VAL A 83 -11.36 -2.09 -4.36
CA VAL A 83 -10.21 -2.42 -3.52
C VAL A 83 -10.62 -2.21 -2.07
N ARG A 84 -10.42 -3.24 -1.25
CA ARG A 84 -10.51 -3.13 0.20
C ARG A 84 -9.09 -3.15 0.72
N MET A 85 -8.63 -2.03 1.24
CA MET A 85 -7.26 -1.88 1.70
C MET A 85 -7.23 -1.79 3.22
N THR A 86 -6.59 -2.78 3.84
CA THR A 86 -6.38 -2.82 5.29
C THR A 86 -4.99 -2.26 5.57
N CYS A 87 -4.93 -1.17 6.33
CA CYS A 87 -3.71 -0.40 6.50
C CYS A 87 -3.16 -0.53 7.91
N TYR A 88 -1.84 -0.61 8.01
CA TYR A 88 -1.12 -0.71 9.27
C TYR A 88 0.01 0.32 9.31
N GLN A 89 0.34 0.75 10.51
CA GLN A 89 1.55 1.53 10.79
C GLN A 89 2.46 0.68 11.67
N GLY A 90 3.76 0.98 11.64
CA GLY A 90 4.71 0.28 12.47
C GLY A 90 6.12 0.78 12.25
N LYS A 91 7.08 0.03 12.79
CA LYS A 91 8.51 0.33 12.66
C LYS A 91 9.19 -0.75 11.83
N TYR A 92 10.32 -0.40 11.23
CA TYR A 92 11.09 -1.32 10.42
C TYR A 92 12.58 -1.05 10.57
N ILE A 93 13.38 -2.05 10.18
CA ILE A 93 14.84 -1.97 10.14
C ILE A 93 15.26 -1.95 8.69
N GLY A 94 16.23 -1.12 8.37
CA GLY A 94 16.76 -1.00 7.02
C GLY A 94 16.45 0.35 6.39
N LYS A 95 16.99 0.55 5.20
CA LYS A 95 16.79 1.78 4.44
C LYS A 95 15.82 1.52 3.29
N LEU A 96 14.80 2.34 3.19
CA LEU A 96 13.82 2.24 2.10
C LEU A 96 14.53 2.36 0.74
N ALA A 97 14.35 1.35 -0.10
CA ALA A 97 14.94 1.33 -1.44
C ALA A 97 14.02 0.57 -2.39
N PRO A 98 13.54 1.21 -3.48
CA PRO A 98 12.68 0.55 -4.45
C PRO A 98 13.35 -0.68 -5.06
N THR A 99 12.59 -1.76 -5.19
CA THR A 99 13.08 -2.99 -5.81
C THR A 99 11.90 -3.79 -6.39
N ALA A 100 12.20 -4.88 -7.09
CA ALA A 100 11.20 -5.72 -7.75
C ALA A 100 10.34 -4.91 -8.73
N GLU A 101 9.04 -4.88 -8.55
CA GLU A 101 8.11 -4.18 -9.45
C GLU A 101 8.03 -2.68 -9.22
N VAL A 102 8.64 -2.19 -8.16
CA VAL A 102 8.58 -0.77 -7.79
C VAL A 102 9.67 0.00 -8.50
N GLU A 103 9.26 0.93 -9.36
CA GLU A 103 10.18 1.80 -10.08
C GLU A 103 10.64 2.98 -9.23
N GLN A 104 9.70 3.61 -8.54
CA GLN A 104 9.96 4.83 -7.77
C GLN A 104 9.20 4.82 -6.45
N MET A 105 9.74 5.53 -5.46
CA MET A 105 9.03 5.86 -4.24
C MET A 105 9.13 7.37 -4.03
N ASP A 106 8.12 7.97 -3.41
CA ASP A 106 8.10 9.40 -3.12
C ASP A 106 7.14 9.67 -1.96
N TRP A 107 7.18 10.90 -1.47
CA TRP A 107 6.38 11.33 -0.34
C TRP A 107 5.31 12.31 -0.82
N PHE A 108 4.05 11.99 -0.51
CA PHE A 108 2.90 12.74 -1.02
C PHE A 108 2.14 13.41 0.12
N ASP A 109 1.81 14.69 -0.08
CA ASP A 109 0.85 15.40 0.76
C ASP A 109 -0.48 15.56 -0.01
N SER A 110 -1.44 16.27 0.59
CA SER A 110 -2.77 16.45 -0.01
C SER A 110 -2.73 17.20 -1.34
N SER A 111 -1.67 17.97 -1.62
CA SER A 111 -1.56 18.71 -2.89
C SER A 111 -1.37 17.78 -4.10
N ARG A 112 -0.92 16.54 -3.87
CA ARG A 112 -0.69 15.55 -4.93
C ARG A 112 -1.71 14.41 -4.90
N ARG A 113 -2.82 14.62 -4.23
CA ARG A 113 -3.86 13.60 -4.02
C ARG A 113 -4.36 12.98 -5.31
N ASN A 114 -4.46 13.76 -6.38
CA ASN A 114 -4.97 13.29 -7.67
C ASN A 114 -4.04 12.32 -8.40
N LYS A 115 -2.81 12.16 -7.93
CA LYS A 115 -1.81 11.25 -8.54
C LYS A 115 -1.81 9.86 -7.92
N VAL A 116 -2.52 9.68 -6.82
CA VAL A 116 -2.61 8.38 -6.14
C VAL A 116 -3.88 7.64 -6.54
N SER A 117 -3.94 6.35 -6.24
CA SER A 117 -5.12 5.53 -6.55
C SER A 117 -6.35 6.01 -5.78
N PRO A 118 -7.57 5.70 -6.28
CA PRO A 118 -8.80 6.12 -5.59
C PRO A 118 -8.88 5.74 -4.12
N VAL A 119 -8.44 4.53 -3.74
CA VAL A 119 -8.48 4.11 -2.35
C VAL A 119 -7.48 4.89 -1.50
N ASP A 120 -6.31 5.22 -2.06
CA ASP A 120 -5.29 5.99 -1.35
C ASP A 120 -5.76 7.42 -1.04
N GLN A 121 -6.65 7.96 -1.87
CA GLN A 121 -7.19 9.29 -1.64
C GLN A 121 -8.04 9.38 -0.37
N LEU A 122 -8.48 8.24 0.16
CA LEU A 122 -9.26 8.18 1.40
C LEU A 122 -8.36 8.21 2.64
N ILE A 123 -7.09 7.98 2.48
CA ILE A 123 -6.09 7.89 3.55
C ILE A 123 -5.32 9.22 3.71
#